data_206bbab34588eb676b1616b0a7647855
#
_entry.id   206bbab34588eb676b1616b0a7647855
#
_cell.length_a   1.000
_cell.length_b   1.000
_cell.length_c   1.000
_cell.angle_alpha   90.00
_cell.angle_beta   90.00
_cell.angle_gamma   90.00
#
_symmetry.space_group_name_H-M   'P 1'
#
loop_
_entity.id
_entity.type
_entity.pdbx_description
1 polymer ?
#
loop_
_entity_poly.entity_id
_entity_poly.type
_entity_poly.pdbx_seq_one_letter_code
_entity_poly.pdbx_strand_id
1 'polypeptide(L)'
;MIKIKNLNKIFYENTNKEFYALKDINLNIKKSSCVVLKGVSGSGKSTLLSLIATLQKPTSGEIVVENESIAKLPDFHASNFRARKIGFIFQSFNLFNELSVKDNISLPLIPLGFSQKQIDEKVINTLKLANILHKKDELVSNLSGGEKQRCAIARALVNDCEIILCDEPTANLDYENSKNF
;
A
#
# COMPACT_ATOMS: atom_id res chain seq x y z
N MET A 1 -3.05 14.34 6.87
CA MET A 1 -2.03 14.47 7.93
C MET A 1 -1.97 13.17 8.73
N ILE A 2 -0.76 12.62 9.00
CA ILE A 2 -0.59 11.41 9.82
C ILE A 2 0.17 11.80 11.09
N LYS A 3 -0.36 11.42 12.27
CA LYS A 3 0.31 11.61 13.56
C LYS A 3 0.49 10.24 14.23
N ILE A 4 1.69 9.98 14.68
CA ILE A 4 2.07 8.75 15.40
C ILE A 4 2.66 9.17 16.74
N LYS A 5 2.20 8.53 17.84
CA LYS A 5 2.67 8.82 19.19
C LYS A 5 2.96 7.52 19.93
N ASN A 6 4.16 7.45 20.50
CA ASN A 6 4.64 6.36 21.37
C ASN A 6 4.33 4.97 20.77
N LEU A 7 4.48 4.84 19.45
CA LEU A 7 4.09 3.63 18.72
C LEU A 7 5.11 2.53 18.96
N ASN A 8 4.61 1.38 19.39
CA ASN A 8 5.40 0.17 19.59
C ASN A 8 4.80 -1.00 18.80
N LYS A 9 5.67 -1.81 18.24
CA LYS A 9 5.30 -3.11 17.68
C LYS A 9 6.27 -4.17 18.15
N ILE A 10 5.72 -5.11 18.91
CA ILE A 10 6.43 -6.28 19.43
C ILE A 10 5.87 -7.50 18.72
N PHE A 11 6.74 -8.34 18.20
CA PHE A 11 6.38 -9.66 17.71
C PHE A 11 6.75 -10.71 18.75
N TYR A 12 5.95 -11.77 18.85
CA TYR A 12 6.13 -12.88 19.79
C TYR A 12 6.20 -12.42 21.25
N GLU A 13 5.38 -11.42 21.59
CA GLU A 13 5.29 -10.84 22.93
C GLU A 13 5.11 -11.93 24.01
N ASN A 14 5.79 -11.78 25.14
CA ASN A 14 5.82 -12.74 26.25
C ASN A 14 6.40 -14.12 25.90
N THR A 15 7.24 -14.22 24.88
CA THR A 15 7.95 -15.46 24.54
C THR A 15 9.47 -15.24 24.53
N ASN A 16 10.25 -16.34 24.52
CA ASN A 16 11.72 -16.29 24.39
C ASN A 16 12.20 -15.73 23.01
N LYS A 17 11.28 -15.46 22.09
CA LYS A 17 11.55 -14.93 20.76
C LYS A 17 11.02 -13.50 20.61
N GLU A 18 10.72 -12.82 21.71
CA GLU A 18 10.23 -11.44 21.70
C GLU A 18 11.17 -10.52 20.92
N PHE A 19 10.59 -9.78 19.99
CA PHE A 19 11.33 -8.86 19.12
C PHE A 19 10.62 -7.54 18.95
N TYR A 20 11.31 -6.45 19.29
CA TYR A 20 10.83 -5.08 19.10
C TYR A 20 11.12 -4.64 17.65
N ALA A 21 10.12 -4.69 16.79
CA ALA A 21 10.23 -4.17 15.44
C ALA A 21 10.15 -2.64 15.40
N LEU A 22 9.37 -2.04 16.28
CA LEU A 22 9.28 -0.59 16.48
C LEU A 22 9.24 -0.30 17.98
N LYS A 23 9.98 0.73 18.42
CA LYS A 23 10.06 1.15 19.81
C LYS A 23 9.92 2.65 19.91
N ASP A 24 8.88 3.11 20.60
CA ASP A 24 8.58 4.51 20.90
C ASP A 24 8.66 5.46 19.70
N ILE A 25 8.07 5.06 18.58
CA ILE A 25 8.09 5.87 17.36
C ILE A 25 7.13 7.04 17.51
N ASN A 26 7.66 8.24 17.29
CA ASN A 26 6.92 9.49 17.26
C ASN A 26 7.16 10.18 15.91
N LEU A 27 6.08 10.44 15.15
CA LEU A 27 6.17 10.99 13.79
C LEU A 27 4.96 11.87 13.48
N ASN A 28 5.20 12.97 12.76
CA ASN A 28 4.14 13.84 12.27
C ASN A 28 4.38 14.14 10.79
N ILE A 29 3.50 13.64 9.92
CA ILE A 29 3.54 13.82 8.47
C ILE A 29 2.45 14.80 8.08
N LYS A 30 2.83 15.92 7.47
CA LYS A 30 1.88 16.93 6.99
C LYS A 30 1.15 16.46 5.73
N LYS A 31 -0.02 17.03 5.47
CA LYS A 31 -0.72 16.82 4.18
C LYS A 31 0.14 17.31 3.03
N SER A 32 0.03 16.67 1.88
CA SER A 32 0.77 17.01 0.64
C SER A 32 2.29 17.00 0.81
N SER A 33 2.83 16.17 1.69
CA SER A 33 4.27 15.95 1.82
C SER A 33 4.69 14.58 1.31
N CYS A 34 5.89 14.50 0.74
CA CYS A 34 6.57 13.25 0.44
C CYS A 34 7.59 12.98 1.54
N VAL A 35 7.55 11.78 2.12
CA VAL A 35 8.45 11.37 3.22
C VAL A 35 9.16 10.09 2.84
N VAL A 36 10.47 10.08 2.98
CA VAL A 36 11.31 8.91 2.73
C VAL A 36 11.82 8.33 4.04
N LEU A 37 11.51 7.06 4.29
CA LEU A 37 12.05 6.30 5.41
C LEU A 37 13.37 5.65 4.99
N LYS A 38 14.46 6.03 5.65
CA LYS A 38 15.79 5.46 5.42
C LYS A 38 16.23 4.60 6.60
N GLY A 39 16.93 3.51 6.34
CA GLY A 39 17.46 2.61 7.36
C GLY A 39 17.89 1.28 6.75
N VAL A 40 18.71 0.53 7.49
CA VAL A 40 19.16 -0.81 7.10
C VAL A 40 18.00 -1.80 6.97
N SER A 41 18.23 -2.95 6.32
CA SER A 41 17.25 -4.03 6.30
C SER A 41 16.91 -4.46 7.74
N GLY A 42 15.62 -4.76 8.01
CA GLY A 42 15.16 -5.11 9.35
C GLY A 42 14.95 -3.95 10.32
N SER A 43 15.16 -2.68 9.91
CA SER A 43 14.95 -1.51 10.80
C SER A 43 13.48 -1.13 11.04
N GLY A 44 12.50 -1.95 10.62
CA GLY A 44 11.09 -1.73 10.88
C GLY A 44 10.34 -0.85 9.87
N LYS A 45 10.96 -0.45 8.73
CA LYS A 45 10.30 0.40 7.69
C LYS A 45 9.00 -0.21 7.19
N SER A 46 9.05 -1.45 6.70
CA SER A 46 7.87 -2.17 6.20
C SER A 46 6.82 -2.42 7.30
N THR A 47 7.28 -2.63 8.54
CA THR A 47 6.39 -2.75 9.70
C THR A 47 5.64 -1.44 9.94
N LEU A 48 6.33 -0.30 9.92
CA LEU A 48 5.71 1.01 10.09
C LEU A 48 4.68 1.28 8.98
N LEU A 49 5.03 1.03 7.73
CA LEU A 49 4.10 1.16 6.59
C LEU A 49 2.86 0.27 6.76
N SER A 50 3.05 -0.99 7.19
CA SER A 50 1.96 -1.95 7.44
C SER A 50 1.02 -1.50 8.56
N LEU A 51 1.54 -0.84 9.60
CA LEU A 51 0.72 -0.28 10.68
C LEU A 51 -0.08 0.94 10.21
N ILE A 52 0.53 1.84 9.44
CA ILE A 52 -0.17 2.99 8.84
C ILE A 52 -1.25 2.52 7.87
N ALA A 53 -0.97 1.45 7.11
CA ALA A 53 -1.93 0.83 6.21
C ALA A 53 -3.01 0.01 6.93
N THR A 54 -3.00 -0.07 8.26
CA THR A 54 -3.91 -0.94 9.04
C THR A 54 -3.88 -2.42 8.63
N LEU A 55 -2.79 -2.88 7.99
CA LEU A 55 -2.55 -4.29 7.67
C LEU A 55 -2.15 -5.09 8.92
N GLN A 56 -1.60 -4.40 9.91
CA GLN A 56 -1.26 -4.93 11.21
C GLN A 56 -1.75 -3.96 12.30
N LYS A 57 -1.95 -4.48 13.52
CA LYS A 57 -2.24 -3.67 14.70
C LYS A 57 -0.96 -3.42 15.49
N PRO A 58 -0.74 -2.20 16.03
CA PRO A 58 0.37 -1.96 16.93
C PRO A 58 0.16 -2.68 18.27
N THR A 59 1.24 -2.94 18.99
CA THR A 59 1.19 -3.46 20.36
C THR A 59 0.72 -2.35 21.31
N SER A 60 1.24 -1.13 21.14
CA SER A 60 0.82 0.06 21.89
C SER A 60 1.07 1.33 21.11
N GLY A 61 0.57 2.45 21.61
CA GLY A 61 0.68 3.76 20.99
C GLY A 61 -0.52 4.11 20.12
N GLU A 62 -0.41 5.22 19.42
CA GLU A 62 -1.50 5.81 18.66
C GLU A 62 -1.06 6.12 17.22
N ILE A 63 -1.96 5.88 16.26
CA ILE A 63 -1.84 6.34 14.87
C ILE A 63 -3.13 7.07 14.53
N VAL A 64 -3.03 8.34 14.17
CA VAL A 64 -4.15 9.19 13.76
C VAL A 64 -3.93 9.64 12.32
N VAL A 65 -4.90 9.38 11.47
CA VAL A 65 -4.92 9.84 10.07
C VAL A 65 -6.14 10.72 9.88
N GLU A 66 -5.93 11.98 9.49
CA GLU A 66 -7.00 12.97 9.24
C GLU A 66 -8.03 13.08 10.38
N ASN A 67 -7.60 13.02 11.64
CA ASN A 67 -8.39 13.03 12.86
C ASN A 67 -9.10 11.69 13.18
N GLU A 68 -8.91 10.64 12.41
CA GLU A 68 -9.39 9.30 12.72
C GLU A 68 -8.29 8.47 13.39
N SER A 69 -8.56 7.90 14.56
CA SER A 69 -7.64 6.97 15.23
C SER A 69 -7.76 5.59 14.60
N ILE A 70 -6.67 5.13 13.97
CA ILE A 70 -6.68 3.88 13.19
C ILE A 70 -5.99 2.70 13.88
N ALA A 71 -5.28 2.95 14.99
CA ALA A 71 -4.45 1.94 15.66
C ALA A 71 -5.25 0.72 16.16
N LYS A 72 -6.51 0.92 16.51
CA LYS A 72 -7.37 -0.12 17.13
C LYS A 72 -8.65 -0.37 16.34
N LEU A 73 -8.70 -0.01 15.07
CA LEU A 73 -9.89 -0.26 14.25
C LEU A 73 -10.24 -1.76 14.23
N PRO A 74 -11.51 -2.13 14.38
CA PRO A 74 -11.99 -3.47 14.05
C PRO A 74 -11.70 -3.80 12.58
N ASP A 75 -11.52 -5.07 12.25
CA ASP A 75 -11.04 -5.49 10.91
C ASP A 75 -11.93 -4.99 9.76
N PHE A 76 -13.24 -4.96 9.96
CA PHE A 76 -14.18 -4.40 8.97
C PHE A 76 -13.92 -2.90 8.72
N HIS A 77 -13.75 -2.10 9.78
CA HIS A 77 -13.46 -0.67 9.65
C HIS A 77 -12.05 -0.41 9.09
N ALA A 78 -11.07 -1.21 9.50
CA ALA A 78 -9.71 -1.17 8.95
C ALA A 78 -9.70 -1.47 7.44
N SER A 79 -10.49 -2.46 6.99
CA SER A 79 -10.64 -2.80 5.57
C SER A 79 -11.27 -1.65 4.77
N ASN A 80 -12.35 -1.06 5.29
CA ASN A 80 -12.99 0.11 4.67
C ASN A 80 -12.07 1.33 4.62
N PHE A 81 -11.31 1.57 5.69
CA PHE A 81 -10.32 2.64 5.72
C PHE A 81 -9.25 2.46 4.63
N ARG A 82 -8.67 1.25 4.53
CA ARG A 82 -7.70 0.94 3.47
C ARG A 82 -8.28 1.17 2.07
N ALA A 83 -9.45 0.61 1.81
CA ALA A 83 -10.07 0.70 0.49
C ALA A 83 -10.32 2.14 0.04
N ARG A 84 -10.61 3.05 0.99
CA ARG A 84 -10.94 4.45 0.67
C ARG A 84 -9.76 5.41 0.73
N LYS A 85 -8.76 5.14 1.58
CA LYS A 85 -7.73 6.14 1.93
C LYS A 85 -6.32 5.75 1.51
N ILE A 86 -6.05 4.46 1.33
CA ILE A 86 -4.68 3.96 1.17
C ILE A 86 -4.48 3.32 -0.20
N GLY A 87 -3.49 3.79 -0.94
CA GLY A 87 -2.86 3.06 -2.03
C GLY A 87 -1.55 2.43 -1.54
N PHE A 88 -1.39 1.13 -1.67
CA PHE A 88 -0.18 0.46 -1.23
C PHE A 88 0.56 -0.21 -2.39
N ILE A 89 1.84 0.15 -2.56
CA ILE A 89 2.75 -0.45 -3.53
C ILE A 89 3.73 -1.32 -2.75
N PHE A 90 3.63 -2.64 -2.93
CA PHE A 90 4.44 -3.64 -2.25
C PHE A 90 5.74 -3.91 -3.00
N GLN A 91 6.80 -4.25 -2.28
CA GLN A 91 8.08 -4.67 -2.84
C GLN A 91 7.94 -5.86 -3.82
N SER A 92 7.12 -6.84 -3.49
CA SER A 92 6.88 -8.05 -4.30
C SER A 92 5.65 -7.94 -5.20
N PHE A 93 5.18 -6.71 -5.52
CA PHE A 93 3.99 -6.40 -6.31
C PHE A 93 2.67 -6.89 -5.71
N ASN A 94 2.62 -8.09 -5.13
CA ASN A 94 1.42 -8.74 -4.57
C ASN A 94 0.24 -8.75 -5.54
N LEU A 95 0.51 -9.06 -6.81
CA LEU A 95 -0.48 -9.23 -7.85
C LEU A 95 -0.98 -10.69 -7.88
N PHE A 96 -2.22 -10.87 -8.29
CA PHE A 96 -2.80 -12.20 -8.55
C PHE A 96 -2.42 -12.64 -9.96
N ASN A 97 -1.54 -13.62 -10.07
CA ASN A 97 -0.96 -14.07 -11.34
C ASN A 97 -2.00 -14.66 -12.30
N GLU A 98 -3.06 -15.24 -11.77
CA GLU A 98 -4.16 -15.90 -12.49
C GLU A 98 -5.23 -14.92 -12.96
N LEU A 99 -5.16 -13.67 -12.55
CA LEU A 99 -6.07 -12.61 -12.97
C LEU A 99 -5.44 -11.76 -14.06
N SER A 100 -6.30 -11.16 -14.90
CA SER A 100 -5.86 -10.17 -15.88
C SER A 100 -5.36 -8.89 -15.21
N VAL A 101 -4.67 -8.05 -15.97
CA VAL A 101 -4.21 -6.73 -15.52
C VAL A 101 -5.40 -5.88 -15.06
N LYS A 102 -6.47 -5.79 -15.85
CA LYS A 102 -7.68 -5.04 -15.51
C LYS A 102 -8.35 -5.57 -14.25
N ASP A 103 -8.40 -6.91 -14.08
CA ASP A 103 -9.03 -7.50 -12.90
C ASP A 103 -8.21 -7.20 -11.64
N ASN A 104 -6.88 -7.31 -11.69
CA ASN A 104 -6.02 -6.90 -10.56
C ASN A 104 -6.23 -5.44 -10.14
N ILE A 105 -6.38 -4.54 -11.12
CA ILE A 105 -6.58 -3.12 -10.84
C ILE A 105 -7.98 -2.85 -10.31
N SER A 106 -8.99 -3.63 -10.70
CA SER A 106 -10.38 -3.47 -10.23
C SER A 106 -10.59 -3.87 -8.77
N LEU A 107 -9.77 -4.77 -8.21
CA LEU A 107 -9.95 -5.34 -6.87
C LEU A 107 -10.19 -4.31 -5.76
N PRO A 108 -9.43 -3.20 -5.65
CA PRO A 108 -9.66 -2.20 -4.61
C PRO A 108 -11.01 -1.49 -4.71
N LEU A 109 -11.64 -1.48 -5.89
CA LEU A 109 -12.91 -0.81 -6.13
C LEU A 109 -14.14 -1.64 -5.73
N ILE A 110 -14.01 -2.97 -5.71
CA ILE A 110 -15.11 -3.90 -5.43
C ILE A 110 -15.82 -3.58 -4.10
N PRO A 111 -15.11 -3.39 -2.97
CA PRO A 111 -15.76 -3.12 -1.69
C PRO A 111 -16.33 -1.70 -1.56
N LEU A 112 -16.10 -0.82 -2.54
CA LEU A 112 -16.51 0.59 -2.48
C LEU A 112 -17.92 0.84 -3.03
N GLY A 113 -18.57 -0.18 -3.59
CA GLY A 113 -19.94 -0.10 -4.07
C GLY A 113 -20.13 0.64 -5.40
N PHE A 114 -19.05 0.77 -6.20
CA PHE A 114 -19.15 1.31 -7.56
C PHE A 114 -19.93 0.37 -8.49
N SER A 115 -20.70 0.93 -9.43
CA SER A 115 -21.29 0.17 -10.53
C SER A 115 -20.17 -0.35 -11.48
N GLN A 116 -20.44 -1.43 -12.21
CA GLN A 116 -19.47 -1.99 -13.16
C GLN A 116 -18.96 -0.94 -14.16
N LYS A 117 -19.85 -0.09 -14.66
CA LYS A 117 -19.48 1.00 -15.57
C LYS A 117 -18.46 1.97 -14.94
N GLN A 118 -18.66 2.33 -13.68
CA GLN A 118 -17.71 3.22 -12.95
C GLN A 118 -16.38 2.54 -12.69
N ILE A 119 -16.38 1.23 -12.38
CA ILE A 119 -15.16 0.43 -12.23
C ILE A 119 -14.40 0.42 -13.55
N ASP A 120 -15.05 0.07 -14.65
CA ASP A 120 -14.41 0.01 -15.97
C ASP A 120 -13.80 1.35 -16.39
N GLU A 121 -14.51 2.46 -16.15
CA GLU A 121 -14.02 3.81 -16.43
C GLU A 121 -12.76 4.15 -15.62
N LYS A 122 -12.78 3.90 -14.31
CA LYS A 122 -11.63 4.14 -13.42
C LYS A 122 -10.44 3.28 -13.81
N VAL A 123 -10.65 2.00 -14.06
CA VAL A 123 -9.61 1.05 -14.48
C VAL A 123 -8.96 1.49 -15.78
N ILE A 124 -9.76 1.82 -16.82
CA ILE A 124 -9.22 2.27 -18.13
C ILE A 124 -8.41 3.56 -17.97
N ASN A 125 -8.91 4.54 -17.21
CA ASN A 125 -8.19 5.79 -16.99
C ASN A 125 -6.86 5.55 -16.27
N THR A 126 -6.86 4.71 -15.24
CA THR A 126 -5.64 4.39 -14.48
C THR A 126 -4.64 3.58 -15.31
N LEU A 127 -5.11 2.66 -16.15
CA LEU A 127 -4.27 1.92 -17.10
C LEU A 127 -3.57 2.84 -18.12
N LYS A 128 -4.26 3.90 -18.58
CA LYS A 128 -3.66 4.93 -19.46
C LYS A 128 -2.57 5.70 -18.70
N LEU A 129 -2.85 6.14 -17.47
CA LEU A 129 -1.87 6.87 -16.64
C LEU A 129 -0.62 6.04 -16.36
N ALA A 130 -0.78 4.74 -16.09
CA ALA A 130 0.32 3.83 -15.84
C ALA A 130 1.02 3.32 -17.14
N ASN A 131 0.58 3.77 -18.32
CA ASN A 131 1.10 3.34 -19.62
C ASN A 131 1.12 1.81 -19.81
N ILE A 132 0.03 1.13 -19.41
CA ILE A 132 -0.12 -0.33 -19.50
C ILE A 132 -1.46 -0.77 -20.11
N LEU A 133 -2.20 0.16 -20.72
CA LEU A 133 -3.53 -0.13 -21.30
C LEU A 133 -3.50 -1.23 -22.35
N HIS A 134 -2.42 -1.32 -23.13
CA HIS A 134 -2.23 -2.34 -24.17
C HIS A 134 -2.16 -3.78 -23.63
N LYS A 135 -1.96 -3.94 -22.32
CA LYS A 135 -1.90 -5.23 -21.61
C LYS A 135 -3.14 -5.52 -20.76
N LYS A 136 -4.21 -4.74 -20.88
CA LYS A 136 -5.37 -4.80 -19.98
C LYS A 136 -5.97 -6.19 -19.80
N ASP A 137 -6.03 -6.99 -20.86
CA ASP A 137 -6.63 -8.32 -20.88
C ASP A 137 -5.61 -9.46 -20.70
N GLU A 138 -4.30 -9.14 -20.63
CA GLU A 138 -3.25 -10.12 -20.38
C GLU A 138 -3.27 -10.61 -18.93
N LEU A 139 -2.94 -11.89 -18.74
CA LEU A 139 -2.69 -12.44 -17.40
C LEU A 139 -1.42 -11.83 -16.81
N VAL A 140 -1.44 -11.54 -15.51
CA VAL A 140 -0.28 -10.98 -14.81
C VAL A 140 0.92 -11.92 -14.84
N SER A 141 0.71 -13.24 -14.90
CA SER A 141 1.78 -14.23 -15.06
C SER A 141 2.67 -13.96 -16.28
N ASN A 142 2.10 -13.41 -17.37
CA ASN A 142 2.78 -13.17 -18.65
C ASN A 142 3.52 -11.83 -18.72
N LEU A 143 3.42 -11.01 -17.68
CA LEU A 143 4.02 -9.68 -17.66
C LEU A 143 5.50 -9.73 -17.28
N SER A 144 6.29 -8.85 -17.89
CA SER A 144 7.64 -8.51 -17.43
C SER A 144 7.63 -7.84 -16.05
N GLY A 145 8.80 -7.77 -15.37
CA GLY A 145 8.92 -7.13 -14.07
C GLY A 145 8.47 -5.66 -14.09
N GLY A 146 8.84 -4.90 -15.11
CA GLY A 146 8.40 -3.51 -15.26
C GLY A 146 6.91 -3.35 -15.54
N GLU A 147 6.29 -4.28 -16.27
CA GLU A 147 4.84 -4.30 -16.49
C GLU A 147 4.09 -4.67 -15.21
N LYS A 148 4.59 -5.64 -14.42
CA LYS A 148 4.06 -5.97 -13.08
C LYS A 148 4.11 -4.76 -12.15
N GLN A 149 5.22 -4.02 -12.17
CA GLN A 149 5.34 -2.80 -11.38
C GLN A 149 4.30 -1.75 -11.80
N ARG A 150 4.15 -1.47 -13.10
CA ARG A 150 3.11 -0.54 -13.59
C ARG A 150 1.70 -0.99 -13.22
N CYS A 151 1.43 -2.30 -13.27
CA CYS A 151 0.16 -2.86 -12.82
C CYS A 151 -0.06 -2.64 -11.31
N ALA A 152 0.96 -2.85 -10.47
CA ALA A 152 0.89 -2.63 -9.03
C ALA A 152 0.67 -1.14 -8.68
N ILE A 153 1.34 -0.23 -9.40
CA ILE A 153 1.13 1.22 -9.28
C ILE A 153 -0.31 1.58 -9.66
N ALA A 154 -0.79 1.11 -10.81
CA ALA A 154 -2.16 1.36 -11.26
C ALA A 154 -3.18 0.87 -10.22
N ARG A 155 -3.00 -0.34 -9.68
CA ARG A 155 -3.85 -0.87 -8.63
C ARG A 155 -3.85 0.01 -7.37
N ALA A 156 -2.71 0.58 -6.98
CA ALA A 156 -2.63 1.46 -5.82
C ALA A 156 -3.31 2.81 -6.04
N LEU A 157 -3.41 3.29 -7.28
CA LEU A 157 -3.95 4.62 -7.62
C LEU A 157 -5.43 4.62 -8.01
N VAL A 158 -6.01 3.46 -8.36
CA VAL A 158 -7.34 3.36 -8.99
C VAL A 158 -8.50 3.90 -8.15
N ASN A 159 -8.35 3.93 -6.83
CA ASN A 159 -9.36 4.42 -5.88
C ASN A 159 -9.22 5.89 -5.51
N ASP A 160 -8.36 6.66 -6.20
CA ASP A 160 -8.09 8.08 -5.90
C ASP A 160 -7.69 8.32 -4.43
N CYS A 161 -6.85 7.43 -3.89
CA CYS A 161 -6.46 7.43 -2.48
C CYS A 161 -5.71 8.71 -2.07
N GLU A 162 -5.89 9.12 -0.81
CA GLU A 162 -5.25 10.32 -0.26
C GLU A 162 -3.82 10.06 0.24
N ILE A 163 -3.48 8.79 0.50
CA ILE A 163 -2.19 8.35 1.03
C ILE A 163 -1.66 7.22 0.16
N ILE A 164 -0.45 7.40 -0.35
CA ILE A 164 0.28 6.36 -1.06
C ILE A 164 1.43 5.90 -0.17
N LEU A 165 1.47 4.61 0.10
CA LEU A 165 2.55 3.94 0.84
C LEU A 165 3.33 3.06 -0.13
N CYS A 166 4.64 3.25 -0.18
CA CYS A 166 5.53 2.50 -1.06
C CYS A 166 6.59 1.78 -0.23
N ASP A 167 6.63 0.46 -0.31
CA ASP A 167 7.64 -0.35 0.33
C ASP A 167 8.64 -0.83 -0.72
N GLU A 168 9.80 -0.18 -0.80
CA GLU A 168 10.89 -0.43 -1.76
C GLU A 168 10.39 -0.56 -3.23
N PRO A 169 9.64 0.42 -3.75
CA PRO A 169 8.90 0.27 -5.01
C PRO A 169 9.80 0.07 -6.25
N THR A 170 11.09 0.31 -6.14
CA THR A 170 12.06 0.17 -7.24
C THR A 170 13.03 -0.99 -7.08
N ALA A 171 12.93 -1.77 -5.99
CA ALA A 171 13.89 -2.83 -5.68
C ALA A 171 13.98 -3.94 -6.75
N ASN A 172 12.91 -4.16 -7.49
CA ASN A 172 12.82 -5.19 -8.54
C ASN A 172 12.91 -4.62 -9.97
N LEU A 173 13.28 -3.35 -10.10
CA LEU A 173 13.45 -2.69 -11.40
C LEU A 173 14.94 -2.56 -11.72
N ASP A 174 15.28 -2.66 -13.03
CA ASP A 174 16.57 -2.22 -13.51
C ASP A 174 16.71 -0.69 -13.40
N TYR A 175 17.94 -0.21 -13.56
CA TYR A 175 18.27 1.21 -13.37
C TYR A 175 17.46 2.16 -14.28
N GLU A 176 17.18 1.76 -15.52
CA GLU A 176 16.43 2.61 -16.46
C GLU A 176 14.95 2.68 -16.11
N ASN A 177 14.33 1.56 -15.76
CA ASN A 177 12.94 1.52 -15.33
C ASN A 177 12.72 2.22 -13.97
N SER A 178 13.73 2.21 -13.08
CA SER A 178 13.64 2.91 -11.80
C SER A 178 13.65 4.43 -11.90
N LYS A 179 14.21 5.01 -12.98
CA LYS A 179 14.20 6.47 -13.24
C LYS A 179 12.82 6.98 -13.68
N ASN A 180 11.98 6.12 -14.23
CA ASN A 180 10.66 6.47 -14.74
C ASN A 180 9.55 6.23 -13.69
N PHE A 181 9.94 5.86 -12.47
CA PHE A 181 9.07 5.71 -11.31
C PHE A 181 8.96 7.04 -10.55
#